data_cc4ba0220381a77dabf2c02c448ba245
#
_entry.id   cc4ba0220381a77dabf2c02c448ba245
#
_cell.length_a   1.000
_cell.length_b   1.000
_cell.length_c   1.000
_cell.angle_alpha   90.00
_cell.angle_beta   90.00
_cell.angle_gamma   90.00
#
_symmetry.space_group_name_H-M   'P 1'
#
loop_
_entity.id
_entity.type
_entity.pdbx_description
1 polymer ?
#
loop_
_entity_poly.entity_id
_entity_poly.type
_entity_poly.pdbx_seq_one_letter_code
_entity_poly.pdbx_strand_id
1 'polypeptide(L)'
;MDYAKAFDCVNHNKLWKILKEMGMPDHLTCFLRNLYAHQAATVRTGHGTTDWFQIGKGVHQGCISSPCFFNLNAEHSRRNVGLHEAQAGIKIARGNINNLRYADDTTLMAESKEGLKSLLMKVKEESEKVGLMLNIQKTKIEASCPINSWQIAGETVRGNFGGLQNHCRW
;
A
#
# COMPACT_ATOMS: atom_id res chain seq x y z
N MET A 1 -8.61 -1.29 -0.10
CA MET A 1 -7.44 -1.72 0.69
C MET A 1 -6.70 -0.47 1.10
N ASP A 2 -6.36 -0.33 2.36
CA ASP A 2 -5.72 0.86 2.94
C ASP A 2 -4.42 0.44 3.66
N TYR A 3 -3.41 1.30 3.65
CA TYR A 3 -2.17 1.07 4.39
C TYR A 3 -2.17 1.83 5.73
N ALA A 4 -1.69 1.18 6.77
CA ALA A 4 -1.55 1.82 8.08
C ALA A 4 -0.36 2.78 8.05
N LYS A 5 -0.61 4.07 8.31
CA LYS A 5 0.45 5.10 8.38
C LYS A 5 1.39 5.06 7.16
N ALA A 6 0.81 5.04 5.96
CA ALA A 6 1.51 4.81 4.69
C ALA A 6 2.84 5.59 4.56
N PHE A 7 2.80 6.91 4.79
CA PHE A 7 3.98 7.77 4.71
C PHE A 7 4.99 7.53 5.84
N ASP A 8 4.51 7.25 7.06
CA ASP A 8 5.36 7.07 8.24
C ASP A 8 6.09 5.70 8.25
N CYS A 9 5.62 4.75 7.43
CA CYS A 9 6.16 3.39 7.39
C CYS A 9 7.26 3.17 6.34
N VAL A 10 7.50 4.12 5.44
CA VAL A 10 8.51 3.99 4.39
C VAL A 10 9.90 3.84 5.01
N ASN A 11 10.53 2.69 4.81
CA ASN A 11 11.87 2.42 5.31
C ASN A 11 12.93 3.03 4.38
N HIS A 12 13.73 3.96 4.87
CA HIS A 12 14.73 4.66 4.08
C HIS A 12 15.72 3.72 3.39
N ASN A 13 16.26 2.73 4.10
CA ASN A 13 17.24 1.80 3.52
C ASN A 13 16.64 0.95 2.39
N LYS A 14 15.37 0.54 2.53
CA LYS A 14 14.66 -0.18 1.48
C LYS A 14 14.35 0.73 0.31
N LEU A 15 13.91 1.97 0.58
CA LEU A 15 13.62 2.96 -0.45
C LEU A 15 14.85 3.20 -1.34
N TRP A 16 16.05 3.38 -0.77
CA TRP A 16 17.26 3.59 -1.56
C TRP A 16 17.62 2.41 -2.46
N LYS A 17 17.38 1.18 -2.00
CA LYS A 17 17.55 -0.01 -2.84
C LYS A 17 16.56 -0.03 -4.00
N ILE A 18 15.29 0.23 -3.70
CA ILE A 18 14.21 0.28 -4.71
C ILE A 18 14.53 1.33 -5.79
N LEU A 19 14.92 2.54 -5.40
CA LEU A 19 15.29 3.59 -6.36
C LEU A 19 16.44 3.16 -7.28
N LYS A 20 17.44 2.49 -6.73
CA LYS A 20 18.56 1.95 -7.50
C LYS A 20 18.13 0.83 -8.46
N GLU A 21 17.31 -0.12 -8.00
CA GLU A 21 16.75 -1.21 -8.81
C GLU A 21 15.84 -0.68 -9.93
N MET A 22 15.18 0.45 -9.72
CA MET A 22 14.36 1.12 -10.72
C MET A 22 15.18 2.00 -11.70
N GLY A 23 16.51 1.98 -11.59
CA GLY A 23 17.41 2.66 -12.53
C GLY A 23 17.70 4.12 -12.20
N MET A 24 17.39 4.58 -10.96
CA MET A 24 17.78 5.93 -10.56
C MET A 24 19.31 6.04 -10.45
N PRO A 25 19.93 7.08 -11.06
CA PRO A 25 21.36 7.31 -11.00
C PRO A 25 21.88 7.43 -9.56
N ASP A 26 23.08 6.88 -9.31
CA ASP A 26 23.66 6.83 -7.96
C ASP A 26 23.84 8.22 -7.33
N HIS A 27 24.20 9.26 -8.12
CA HIS A 27 24.34 10.61 -7.60
C HIS A 27 23.02 11.21 -7.10
N LEU A 28 21.89 10.92 -7.75
CA LEU A 28 20.56 11.37 -7.30
C LEU A 28 20.13 10.60 -6.06
N THR A 29 20.35 9.29 -6.02
CA THR A 29 20.07 8.47 -4.84
C THR A 29 20.91 8.94 -3.63
N CYS A 30 22.18 9.28 -3.86
CA CYS A 30 23.05 9.84 -2.82
C CYS A 30 22.54 11.19 -2.31
N PHE A 31 22.15 12.09 -3.23
CA PHE A 31 21.55 13.38 -2.87
C PHE A 31 20.30 13.20 -1.99
N LEU A 32 19.37 12.33 -2.40
CA LEU A 32 18.17 12.05 -1.62
C LEU A 32 18.49 11.45 -0.25
N ARG A 33 19.45 10.51 -0.18
CA ARG A 33 19.90 9.95 1.11
C ARG A 33 20.41 11.04 2.03
N ASN A 34 21.17 12.00 1.53
CA ASN A 34 21.70 13.11 2.32
C ASN A 34 20.59 14.02 2.84
N LEU A 35 19.50 14.24 2.07
CA LEU A 35 18.33 14.99 2.54
C LEU A 35 17.63 14.33 3.73
N TYR A 36 17.65 12.99 3.79
CA TYR A 36 17.04 12.21 4.87
C TYR A 36 18.03 11.80 5.95
N ALA A 37 19.33 11.99 5.72
CA ALA A 37 20.36 11.69 6.71
C ALA A 37 20.31 12.68 7.87
N HIS A 38 20.51 12.17 9.08
CA HIS A 38 20.59 12.97 10.30
C HIS A 38 19.34 13.80 10.63
N GLN A 39 18.19 13.46 10.04
CA GLN A 39 16.95 14.09 10.45
C GLN A 39 16.62 13.71 11.90
N ALA A 40 16.37 14.72 12.72
CA ALA A 40 15.97 14.55 14.09
C ALA A 40 14.70 15.34 14.37
N ALA A 41 13.90 14.87 15.30
CA ALA A 41 12.68 15.53 15.72
C ALA A 41 12.59 15.60 17.23
N THR A 42 11.79 16.54 17.71
CA THR A 42 11.35 16.67 19.09
C THR A 42 9.84 16.89 19.09
N VAL A 43 9.15 16.45 20.10
CA VAL A 43 7.70 16.59 20.25
C VAL A 43 7.38 17.51 21.41
N ARG A 44 6.61 18.54 21.15
CA ARG A 44 6.09 19.42 22.21
C ARG A 44 4.79 18.82 22.76
N THR A 45 4.79 18.56 24.05
CA THR A 45 3.63 18.05 24.79
C THR A 45 3.13 19.09 25.77
N GLY A 46 1.98 18.87 26.40
CA GLY A 46 1.48 19.74 27.50
C GLY A 46 2.39 19.77 28.73
N HIS A 47 3.31 18.80 28.86
CA HIS A 47 4.26 18.68 29.98
C HIS A 47 5.68 19.12 29.64
N GLY A 48 5.92 19.63 28.42
CA GLY A 48 7.24 20.07 27.96
C GLY A 48 7.60 19.51 26.60
N THR A 49 8.89 19.59 26.26
CA THR A 49 9.44 19.12 24.99
C THR A 49 10.27 17.86 25.24
N THR A 50 10.13 16.86 24.40
CA THR A 50 10.95 15.64 24.48
C THR A 50 12.40 15.92 24.11
N ASP A 51 13.29 14.99 24.45
CA ASP A 51 14.64 14.98 23.89
C ASP A 51 14.60 14.75 22.38
N TRP A 52 15.67 15.19 21.69
CA TRP A 52 15.82 14.97 20.25
C TRP A 52 16.02 13.50 19.95
N PHE A 53 15.27 12.97 18.99
CA PHE A 53 15.40 11.60 18.51
C PHE A 53 15.59 11.56 17.00
N GLN A 54 16.34 10.57 16.52
CA GLN A 54 16.65 10.40 15.11
C GLN A 54 15.45 9.79 14.36
N ILE A 55 15.17 10.33 13.16
CA ILE A 55 14.14 9.81 12.27
C ILE A 55 14.79 8.80 11.31
N GLY A 56 14.48 7.52 11.48
CA GLY A 56 15.03 6.42 10.65
C GLY A 56 14.07 5.88 9.60
N LYS A 57 12.83 6.36 9.56
CA LYS A 57 11.79 5.91 8.63
C LYS A 57 10.73 6.99 8.41
N GLY A 58 9.94 6.81 7.38
CA GLY A 58 8.89 7.74 6.98
C GLY A 58 9.35 8.76 5.96
N VAL A 59 8.40 9.31 5.23
CA VAL A 59 8.60 10.42 4.29
C VAL A 59 7.83 11.63 4.79
N HIS A 60 8.42 12.81 4.60
CA HIS A 60 7.91 14.05 5.16
C HIS A 60 6.54 14.41 4.60
N GLN A 61 5.51 14.49 5.43
CA GLN A 61 4.18 14.93 5.03
C GLN A 61 4.23 16.40 4.58
N GLY A 62 3.62 16.71 3.45
CA GLY A 62 3.69 18.04 2.83
C GLY A 62 4.87 18.28 1.89
N CYS A 63 5.83 17.37 1.80
CA CYS A 63 6.89 17.44 0.80
C CYS A 63 6.39 16.92 -0.56
N ILE A 64 6.69 17.64 -1.64
CA ILE A 64 6.24 17.31 -3.01
C ILE A 64 6.76 15.95 -3.50
N SER A 65 7.91 15.49 -3.01
CA SER A 65 8.52 14.21 -3.39
C SER A 65 7.96 13.01 -2.60
N SER A 66 7.34 13.22 -1.45
CA SER A 66 6.89 12.14 -0.57
C SER A 66 5.84 11.22 -1.18
N PRO A 67 4.82 11.71 -1.93
CA PRO A 67 3.91 10.84 -2.67
C PRO A 67 4.63 9.98 -3.71
N CYS A 68 5.64 10.53 -4.38
CA CYS A 68 6.44 9.77 -5.35
C CYS A 68 7.20 8.62 -4.68
N PHE A 69 7.85 8.88 -3.56
CA PHE A 69 8.60 7.85 -2.81
C PHE A 69 7.68 6.75 -2.28
N PHE A 70 6.52 7.11 -1.75
CA PHE A 70 5.52 6.13 -1.34
C PHE A 70 5.05 5.30 -2.53
N ASN A 71 4.68 5.95 -3.65
CA ASN A 71 4.21 5.27 -4.86
C ASN A 71 5.27 4.33 -5.44
N LEU A 72 6.55 4.72 -5.47
CA LEU A 72 7.64 3.87 -5.92
C LEU A 72 7.82 2.65 -5.02
N ASN A 73 7.74 2.82 -3.71
CA ASN A 73 7.82 1.73 -2.74
C ASN A 73 6.66 0.74 -2.90
N ALA A 74 5.44 1.26 -3.03
CA ALA A 74 4.24 0.45 -3.28
C ALA A 74 4.26 -0.24 -4.65
N GLU A 75 4.78 0.43 -5.69
CA GLU A 75 4.93 -0.13 -7.04
C GLU A 75 5.92 -1.29 -7.06
N HIS A 76 7.09 -1.13 -6.43
CA HIS A 76 8.09 -2.18 -6.32
C HIS A 76 7.50 -3.43 -5.64
N SER A 77 6.80 -3.25 -4.51
CA SER A 77 6.13 -4.34 -3.82
C SER A 77 5.19 -5.13 -4.74
N ARG A 78 4.41 -4.44 -5.58
CA ARG A 78 3.44 -5.07 -6.48
C ARG A 78 4.04 -5.75 -7.69
N ARG A 79 5.13 -5.23 -8.24
CA ARG A 79 5.87 -5.91 -9.31
C ARG A 79 6.33 -7.28 -8.82
N ASN A 80 6.79 -7.37 -7.58
CA ASN A 80 7.23 -8.62 -6.97
C ASN A 80 6.07 -9.61 -6.72
N VAL A 81 4.85 -9.13 -6.55
CA VAL A 81 3.65 -10.00 -6.46
C VAL A 81 3.32 -10.67 -7.79
N GLY A 82 3.85 -10.15 -8.92
CA GLY A 82 3.46 -10.60 -10.25
C GLY A 82 1.97 -10.32 -10.56
N LEU A 83 1.43 -9.20 -10.08
CA LEU A 83 0.02 -8.87 -10.31
C LEU A 83 -0.36 -8.82 -11.79
N HIS A 84 0.60 -8.46 -12.66
CA HIS A 84 0.39 -8.45 -14.11
C HIS A 84 0.18 -9.85 -14.69
N GLU A 85 0.73 -10.89 -14.04
CA GLU A 85 0.64 -12.29 -14.44
C GLU A 85 -0.43 -13.07 -13.66
N ALA A 86 -1.02 -12.46 -12.62
CA ALA A 86 -2.02 -13.11 -11.78
C ALA A 86 -3.27 -13.41 -12.61
N GLN A 87 -3.67 -14.69 -12.63
CA GLN A 87 -4.91 -15.13 -13.28
C GLN A 87 -6.15 -14.60 -12.56
N ALA A 88 -6.01 -14.20 -11.29
CA ALA A 88 -7.08 -13.56 -10.53
C ALA A 88 -7.30 -12.13 -11.05
N GLY A 89 -8.55 -11.77 -11.33
CA GLY A 89 -8.94 -10.47 -11.84
C GLY A 89 -10.32 -10.54 -12.47
N ILE A 90 -10.81 -9.41 -12.95
CA ILE A 90 -12.05 -9.29 -13.71
C ILE A 90 -11.68 -9.09 -15.17
N LYS A 91 -12.21 -9.91 -16.05
CA LYS A 91 -11.99 -9.80 -17.51
C LYS A 91 -12.89 -8.69 -18.06
N ILE A 92 -12.27 -7.62 -18.57
CA ILE A 92 -12.97 -6.55 -19.26
C ILE A 92 -12.40 -6.46 -20.67
N ALA A 93 -13.24 -6.74 -21.66
CA ALA A 93 -12.85 -6.86 -23.06
C ALA A 93 -11.68 -7.85 -23.24
N ARG A 94 -10.51 -7.37 -23.68
CA ARG A 94 -9.31 -8.20 -23.87
C ARG A 94 -8.30 -8.14 -22.71
N GLY A 95 -8.61 -7.36 -21.67
CA GLY A 95 -7.72 -7.14 -20.53
C GLY A 95 -8.22 -7.83 -19.26
N ASN A 96 -7.27 -8.29 -18.43
CA ASN A 96 -7.55 -8.75 -17.08
C ASN A 96 -7.21 -7.63 -16.10
N ILE A 97 -8.19 -7.11 -15.37
CA ILE A 97 -8.01 -6.06 -14.38
C ILE A 97 -8.14 -6.67 -13.00
N ASN A 98 -7.06 -6.67 -12.26
CA ASN A 98 -7.01 -7.23 -10.90
C ASN A 98 -6.76 -6.18 -9.82
N ASN A 99 -6.36 -4.96 -10.20
CA ASN A 99 -6.20 -3.85 -9.28
C ASN A 99 -6.48 -2.50 -9.94
N LEU A 100 -6.99 -1.57 -9.15
CA LEU A 100 -7.10 -0.15 -9.47
C LEU A 100 -6.46 0.65 -8.35
N ARG A 101 -5.88 1.81 -8.67
CA ARG A 101 -5.22 2.64 -7.67
C ARG A 101 -5.48 4.11 -7.86
N TYR A 102 -5.58 4.76 -6.71
CA TYR A 102 -5.59 6.21 -6.60
C TYR A 102 -4.78 6.61 -5.36
N ALA A 103 -3.63 7.23 -5.56
CA ALA A 103 -2.68 7.57 -4.50
C ALA A 103 -2.32 6.34 -3.63
N ASP A 104 -2.63 6.36 -2.34
CA ASP A 104 -2.45 5.28 -1.38
C ASP A 104 -3.61 4.27 -1.36
N ASP A 105 -4.76 4.63 -1.90
CA ASP A 105 -5.89 3.72 -2.03
C ASP A 105 -5.68 2.70 -3.14
N THR A 106 -5.86 1.43 -2.80
CA THR A 106 -5.78 0.32 -3.75
C THR A 106 -7.04 -0.53 -3.69
N THR A 107 -7.66 -0.76 -4.83
CA THR A 107 -8.78 -1.71 -4.99
C THR A 107 -8.27 -2.96 -5.69
N LEU A 108 -8.40 -4.10 -5.03
CA LEU A 108 -8.14 -5.41 -5.63
C LEU A 108 -9.44 -6.00 -6.14
N MET A 109 -9.40 -6.64 -7.29
CA MET A 109 -10.57 -7.23 -7.94
C MET A 109 -10.30 -8.68 -8.34
N ALA A 110 -11.30 -9.53 -8.16
CA ALA A 110 -11.27 -10.92 -8.62
C ALA A 110 -12.68 -11.44 -8.84
N GLU A 111 -12.83 -12.42 -9.72
CA GLU A 111 -14.12 -13.08 -10.03
C GLU A 111 -14.56 -14.03 -8.90
N SER A 112 -13.63 -14.50 -8.04
CA SER A 112 -13.92 -15.42 -6.93
C SER A 112 -13.40 -14.93 -5.59
N LYS A 113 -14.04 -15.38 -4.51
CA LYS A 113 -13.63 -15.12 -3.13
C LYS A 113 -12.22 -15.64 -2.84
N GLU A 114 -11.94 -16.84 -3.29
CA GLU A 114 -10.65 -17.51 -3.12
C GLU A 114 -9.54 -16.77 -3.87
N GLY A 115 -9.82 -16.36 -5.11
CA GLY A 115 -8.91 -15.56 -5.92
C GLY A 115 -8.59 -14.22 -5.27
N LEU A 116 -9.60 -13.52 -4.75
CA LEU A 116 -9.39 -12.25 -4.05
C LEU A 116 -8.59 -12.42 -2.77
N LYS A 117 -8.87 -13.49 -1.99
CA LYS A 117 -8.13 -13.80 -0.77
C LYS A 117 -6.64 -14.11 -1.07
N SER A 118 -6.38 -14.94 -2.07
CA SER A 118 -5.02 -15.26 -2.50
C SER A 118 -4.26 -14.01 -2.94
N LEU A 119 -4.91 -13.16 -3.76
CA LEU A 119 -4.33 -11.91 -4.24
C LEU A 119 -4.00 -10.96 -3.07
N LEU A 120 -4.93 -10.78 -2.15
CA LEU A 120 -4.75 -9.92 -0.98
C LEU A 120 -3.63 -10.41 -0.05
N MET A 121 -3.52 -11.73 0.17
CA MET A 121 -2.47 -12.29 1.01
C MET A 121 -1.09 -12.10 0.37
N LYS A 122 -0.96 -12.28 -0.94
CA LYS A 122 0.29 -12.00 -1.66
C LYS A 122 0.68 -10.53 -1.58
N VAL A 123 -0.29 -9.62 -1.81
CA VAL A 123 -0.03 -8.17 -1.70
C VAL A 123 0.37 -7.79 -0.28
N LYS A 124 -0.29 -8.34 0.74
CA LYS A 124 0.05 -8.13 2.15
C LYS A 124 1.49 -8.54 2.43
N GLU A 125 1.86 -9.77 2.07
CA GLU A 125 3.20 -10.32 2.30
C GLU A 125 4.30 -9.49 1.64
N GLU A 126 4.14 -9.14 0.36
CA GLU A 126 5.13 -8.32 -0.36
C GLU A 126 5.20 -6.89 0.17
N SER A 127 4.05 -6.31 0.57
CA SER A 127 4.01 -4.98 1.18
C SER A 127 4.75 -4.95 2.52
N GLU A 128 4.60 -5.98 3.34
CA GLU A 128 5.31 -6.12 4.62
C GLU A 128 6.84 -6.21 4.42
N LYS A 129 7.30 -6.84 3.35
CA LYS A 129 8.73 -6.90 3.01
C LYS A 129 9.34 -5.52 2.78
N VAL A 130 8.58 -4.56 2.26
CA VAL A 130 9.03 -3.17 2.06
C VAL A 130 8.65 -2.25 3.22
N GLY A 131 7.99 -2.78 4.25
CA GLY A 131 7.65 -2.05 5.46
C GLY A 131 6.27 -1.39 5.43
N LEU A 132 5.45 -1.68 4.41
CA LEU A 132 4.07 -1.19 4.33
C LEU A 132 3.13 -2.20 5.00
N MET A 133 2.41 -1.74 6.02
CA MET A 133 1.47 -2.57 6.78
C MET A 133 0.04 -2.33 6.31
N LEU A 134 -0.68 -3.41 6.02
CA LEU A 134 -2.09 -3.33 5.66
C LEU A 134 -2.94 -2.95 6.88
N ASN A 135 -3.84 -1.98 6.71
CA ASN A 135 -4.84 -1.63 7.72
C ASN A 135 -6.11 -2.46 7.50
N ILE A 136 -6.21 -3.58 8.22
CA ILE A 136 -7.34 -4.52 8.06
C ILE A 136 -8.65 -3.86 8.47
N GLN A 137 -8.65 -3.02 9.51
CA GLN A 137 -9.88 -2.39 10.01
C GLN A 137 -10.47 -1.36 9.05
N LYS A 138 -9.63 -0.68 8.27
CA LYS A 138 -10.04 0.27 7.23
C LYS A 138 -10.25 -0.39 5.87
N THR A 139 -9.68 -1.58 5.66
CA THR A 139 -9.89 -2.34 4.42
C THR A 139 -11.34 -2.79 4.34
N LYS A 140 -12.01 -2.47 3.24
CA LYS A 140 -13.39 -2.86 2.97
C LYS A 140 -13.44 -3.90 1.85
N ILE A 141 -14.43 -4.77 1.91
CA ILE A 141 -14.71 -5.76 0.86
C ILE A 141 -16.10 -5.51 0.34
N GLU A 142 -16.23 -5.48 -0.96
CA GLU A 142 -17.49 -5.39 -1.69
C GLU A 142 -17.65 -6.63 -2.56
N ALA A 143 -18.81 -7.23 -2.54
CA ALA A 143 -19.12 -8.41 -3.34
C ALA A 143 -20.53 -8.29 -3.93
N SER A 144 -20.68 -8.76 -5.16
CA SER A 144 -21.99 -8.85 -5.83
C SER A 144 -22.88 -9.96 -5.30
N CYS A 145 -22.28 -10.94 -4.59
CA CYS A 145 -23.01 -12.05 -3.96
C CYS A 145 -22.93 -11.93 -2.43
N PRO A 146 -23.94 -12.45 -1.69
CA PRO A 146 -23.90 -12.45 -0.23
C PRO A 146 -22.70 -13.25 0.29
N ILE A 147 -21.89 -12.62 1.15
CA ILE A 147 -20.77 -13.26 1.83
C ILE A 147 -21.06 -13.16 3.35
N ASN A 148 -21.18 -14.29 4.04
CA ASN A 148 -21.55 -14.30 5.45
C ASN A 148 -20.46 -13.77 6.38
N SER A 149 -19.18 -13.97 6.04
CA SER A 149 -18.04 -13.43 6.78
C SER A 149 -16.77 -13.49 5.97
N TRP A 150 -15.85 -12.58 6.24
CA TRP A 150 -14.51 -12.61 5.68
C TRP A 150 -13.49 -12.32 6.76
N GLN A 151 -12.48 -13.19 6.85
CA GLN A 151 -11.36 -13.02 7.77
C GLN A 151 -10.04 -12.93 6.99
N ILE A 152 -9.22 -11.96 7.37
CA ILE A 152 -7.85 -11.78 6.87
C ILE A 152 -6.93 -11.94 8.09
N ALA A 153 -6.04 -12.93 8.05
CA ALA A 153 -5.10 -13.22 9.14
C ALA A 153 -5.75 -13.32 10.54
N GLY A 154 -6.96 -13.88 10.62
CA GLY A 154 -7.71 -14.03 11.88
C GLY A 154 -8.57 -12.83 12.29
N GLU A 155 -8.44 -11.69 11.62
CA GLU A 155 -9.28 -10.51 11.87
C GLU A 155 -10.47 -10.44 10.90
N THR A 156 -11.63 -10.09 11.42
CA THR A 156 -12.85 -9.94 10.60
C THR A 156 -12.83 -8.59 9.89
N VAL A 157 -12.93 -8.63 8.57
CA VAL A 157 -12.98 -7.43 7.71
C VAL A 157 -14.42 -6.94 7.61
N ARG A 158 -14.60 -5.63 7.67
CA ARG A 158 -15.90 -5.00 7.40
C ARG A 158 -16.19 -5.08 5.91
N GLY A 159 -17.35 -5.61 5.53
CA GLY A 159 -17.80 -5.70 4.15
C GLY A 159 -19.21 -5.17 4.00
N ASN A 160 -19.48 -4.50 2.88
CA ASN A 160 -20.83 -4.27 2.39
C ASN A 160 -21.21 -5.49 1.55
N PHE A 161 -21.89 -6.44 2.16
CA PHE A 161 -22.37 -7.67 1.52
C PHE A 161 -23.79 -7.50 0.93
N GLY A 162 -24.14 -6.31 0.55
CA GLY A 162 -25.37 -6.03 -0.18
C GLY A 162 -25.08 -6.03 -1.66
N GLY A 163 -25.70 -6.96 -2.39
CA GLY A 163 -25.60 -6.97 -3.85
C GLY A 163 -25.85 -5.59 -4.41
N LEU A 164 -25.13 -5.23 -5.43
CA LEU A 164 -25.45 -4.10 -6.31
C LEU A 164 -26.90 -4.30 -6.76
N GLN A 165 -27.85 -3.67 -6.06
CA GLN A 165 -29.21 -3.54 -6.58
C GLN A 165 -29.07 -2.80 -7.91
N ASN A 166 -29.42 -3.49 -8.96
CA ASN A 166 -29.51 -3.04 -10.34
C ASN A 166 -29.80 -1.54 -10.46
N HIS A 167 -28.78 -0.74 -10.66
CA HIS A 167 -28.88 0.59 -11.21
C HIS A 167 -27.98 0.74 -12.42
N CYS A 168 -27.99 -0.25 -13.31
CA CYS A 168 -27.66 -0.04 -14.72
C CYS A 168 -28.96 -0.01 -15.49
N ARG A 169 -29.69 1.11 -15.45
CA ARG A 169 -30.56 1.52 -16.54
C ARG A 169 -29.73 2.46 -17.42
N TRP A 170 -29.40 1.94 -18.58
CA TRP A 170 -28.96 2.72 -19.74
C TRP A 170 -30.10 3.61 -20.25
#